data_7115129099a65f1be8da5dddc52806e6
#
_entry.id   7115129099a65f1be8da5dddc52806e6
#
_cell.length_a   1.000
_cell.length_b   1.000
_cell.length_c   1.000
_cell.angle_alpha   90.00
_cell.angle_beta   90.00
_cell.angle_gamma   90.00
#
_symmetry.space_group_name_H-M   'P 1'
#
loop_
_entity.id
_entity.type
_entity.pdbx_description
1 polymer ?
#
loop_
_entity_poly.entity_id
_entity_poly.type
_entity_poly.pdbx_seq_one_letter_code
_entity_poly.pdbx_strand_id
1 'polypeptide(L)'
;MPSEKLLISPLEGEMSGRTEGGVKERKPPRLLLFSFLAALLALFLISPASAAKIDDQFRAWLQTDLWPEAQTKGISKSTFDAAFNGVKPNLKLPDLVLPGEKPKTPQKQHQAEFGSPGAYFAEKTVRAVTSGGRTREAANAKTLAAIEKRYGVPGEILLAIWGRETGFGAAKMPYDAFEVLGTKAFMSTKKDFFRTEVLAALEIVEHGLAPVGAMKSSWAGALGQPQFMPTSFLKHAVDYDGDGHPDIWNSTPDVLASIANYLVHYGWVKGRGWGFEVTVPESVSCSLEGPDQGKKISAWAAMGISRVGGKAFPAGELKAEGFLLMPAGRSGPAFIATPNFYVLKQYNTSDLYALFIGHGADRIAHGDADFVGSWGAVGGLHRSDIAALQRALEAKGYDVGSADGLPGFKTRRSIGSWQEKNGRPATCFPDADLVAAIK
;
A
#
# COMPACT_ATOMS: atom_id res chain seq x y z
N MET A 1 -2.31 -22.95 9.85
CA MET A 1 -3.31 -22.40 8.92
C MET A 1 -2.54 -21.57 7.92
N PRO A 2 -2.70 -21.73 6.61
CA PRO A 2 -1.94 -20.94 5.64
C PRO A 2 -2.43 -19.49 5.68
N SER A 3 -1.48 -18.57 5.84
CA SER A 3 -1.71 -17.12 5.81
C SER A 3 -2.14 -16.71 4.40
N GLU A 4 -3.40 -16.37 4.21
CA GLU A 4 -3.83 -15.65 3.01
C GLU A 4 -3.11 -14.30 2.95
N LYS A 5 -2.25 -14.15 1.97
CA LYS A 5 -1.58 -12.89 1.65
C LYS A 5 -2.58 -11.92 1.06
N LEU A 6 -3.13 -11.04 1.89
CA LEU A 6 -3.88 -9.88 1.41
C LEU A 6 -2.93 -8.90 0.70
N LEU A 7 -3.29 -8.53 -0.51
CA LEU A 7 -2.49 -7.79 -1.46
C LEU A 7 -2.95 -6.33 -1.54
N ILE A 8 -2.10 -5.43 -1.08
CA ILE A 8 -1.83 -4.09 -1.62
C ILE A 8 -3.01 -3.11 -1.76
N SER A 9 -3.02 -2.06 -0.95
CA SER A 9 -3.70 -0.80 -1.26
C SER A 9 -3.09 -0.19 -2.53
N PRO A 10 -3.90 0.19 -3.53
CA PRO A 10 -3.42 0.55 -4.86
C PRO A 10 -2.91 1.98 -5.03
N LEU A 11 -2.96 2.81 -4.01
CA LEU A 11 -2.77 4.27 -4.14
C LEU A 11 -1.32 4.77 -4.12
N GLU A 12 -0.33 3.91 -3.93
CA GLU A 12 1.07 4.35 -3.75
C GLU A 12 1.77 4.85 -5.02
N GLY A 13 1.16 4.74 -6.19
CA GLY A 13 1.82 5.07 -7.47
C GLY A 13 1.57 6.45 -8.05
N GLU A 14 0.53 7.17 -7.68
CA GLU A 14 0.09 8.31 -8.49
C GLU A 14 -0.13 9.67 -7.79
N MET A 15 0.09 9.80 -6.49
CA MET A 15 -0.14 11.08 -5.80
C MET A 15 1.09 12.01 -5.74
N SER A 16 2.19 11.73 -6.39
CA SER A 16 3.31 12.66 -6.51
C SER A 16 3.61 12.99 -7.97
N GLY A 17 2.98 14.04 -8.50
CA GLY A 17 3.40 14.55 -9.79
C GLY A 17 2.39 15.28 -10.64
N ARG A 18 1.76 16.33 -10.10
CA ARG A 18 1.32 17.48 -10.91
C ARG A 18 1.54 18.76 -10.13
N THR A 19 2.74 19.30 -10.26
CA THR A 19 2.97 20.73 -10.06
C THR A 19 3.14 21.35 -11.44
N GLU A 20 2.18 22.17 -11.82
CA GLU A 20 2.33 23.10 -12.94
C GLU A 20 3.40 24.12 -12.54
N GLY A 21 4.56 24.03 -13.18
CA GLY A 21 5.62 25.03 -13.11
C GLY A 21 5.49 26.02 -14.25
N GLY A 22 5.32 27.28 -13.90
CA GLY A 22 5.16 28.40 -14.84
C GLY A 22 6.29 28.55 -15.84
N VAL A 23 5.90 28.74 -17.06
CA VAL A 23 6.72 29.03 -18.23
C VAL A 23 7.29 30.43 -18.13
N LYS A 24 8.62 30.58 -18.17
CA LYS A 24 9.28 31.82 -18.58
C LYS A 24 9.72 31.71 -20.03
N GLU A 25 9.08 32.52 -20.87
CA GLU A 25 9.44 32.70 -22.28
C GLU A 25 10.89 33.15 -22.46
N ARG A 26 11.59 32.53 -23.41
CA ARG A 26 12.71 33.14 -24.16
C ARG A 26 12.54 32.79 -25.62
N LYS A 27 12.52 33.85 -26.45
CA LYS A 27 12.40 33.85 -27.91
C LYS A 27 13.63 33.26 -28.61
N PRO A 28 13.45 32.76 -29.87
CA PRO A 28 14.45 31.96 -30.58
C PRO A 28 15.30 32.79 -31.54
N PRO A 29 16.35 32.22 -32.11
CA PRO A 29 16.82 32.59 -33.45
C PRO A 29 16.44 31.56 -34.51
N ARG A 30 16.26 32.07 -35.72
CA ARG A 30 15.70 31.48 -36.91
C ARG A 30 16.67 30.58 -37.67
N LEU A 31 16.01 29.67 -38.42
CA LEU A 31 16.41 28.99 -39.67
C LEU A 31 17.44 27.84 -39.60
N LEU A 32 16.95 26.66 -39.93
CA LEU A 32 17.17 26.02 -41.25
C LEU A 32 16.18 24.85 -41.43
N LEU A 33 15.43 24.92 -42.53
CA LEU A 33 14.57 23.87 -43.05
C LEU A 33 15.40 22.68 -43.57
N PHE A 34 14.96 21.45 -43.34
CA PHE A 34 14.62 20.42 -44.34
C PHE A 34 14.71 19.03 -43.68
N SER A 35 13.57 18.32 -43.84
CA SER A 35 13.54 16.85 -43.94
C SER A 35 13.90 16.01 -42.72
N PHE A 36 12.87 15.72 -41.86
CA PHE A 36 12.66 14.41 -41.22
C PHE A 36 11.27 14.37 -40.60
N LEU A 37 10.27 14.28 -41.49
CA LEU A 37 8.90 13.99 -41.05
C LEU A 37 8.59 12.55 -41.43
N ALA A 38 8.99 11.60 -40.60
CA ALA A 38 8.46 10.22 -40.57
C ALA A 38 9.20 9.36 -39.57
N ALA A 39 9.09 9.60 -38.28
CA ALA A 39 9.33 8.60 -37.24
C ALA A 39 9.10 9.25 -35.88
N LEU A 40 7.89 9.31 -35.41
CA LEU A 40 7.53 9.31 -33.97
C LEU A 40 6.02 9.55 -33.85
N LEU A 41 5.29 8.49 -33.77
CA LEU A 41 4.07 8.33 -32.95
C LEU A 41 3.63 6.87 -33.04
N ALA A 42 4.43 5.96 -32.53
CA ALA A 42 3.91 4.67 -32.10
C ALA A 42 3.28 4.87 -30.69
N LEU A 43 2.29 5.74 -30.61
CA LEU A 43 1.22 5.56 -29.65
C LEU A 43 0.62 4.20 -30.01
N PHE A 44 0.65 3.26 -29.09
CA PHE A 44 -0.12 2.02 -29.16
C PHE A 44 -1.61 2.37 -29.13
N LEU A 45 -2.12 2.86 -30.25
CA LEU A 45 -3.54 2.96 -30.52
C LEU A 45 -3.99 1.52 -30.78
N ILE A 46 -4.62 0.90 -29.76
CA ILE A 46 -5.40 -0.31 -29.99
C ILE A 46 -6.35 0.02 -31.14
N SER A 47 -6.24 -0.73 -32.23
CA SER A 47 -7.08 -0.48 -33.41
C SER A 47 -8.56 -0.59 -33.00
N PRO A 48 -9.47 0.24 -33.53
CA PRO A 48 -10.90 0.15 -33.23
C PRO A 48 -11.48 -1.27 -33.41
N ALA A 49 -11.02 -2.01 -34.41
CA ALA A 49 -11.42 -3.40 -34.63
C ALA A 49 -10.93 -4.35 -33.52
N SER A 50 -9.76 -4.11 -32.96
CA SER A 50 -9.24 -4.90 -31.83
C SER A 50 -10.00 -4.58 -30.54
N ALA A 51 -10.33 -3.32 -30.29
CA ALA A 51 -11.14 -2.92 -29.14
C ALA A 51 -12.56 -3.51 -29.20
N ALA A 52 -13.21 -3.48 -30.36
CA ALA A 52 -14.53 -4.08 -30.56
C ALA A 52 -14.50 -5.61 -30.27
N LYS A 53 -13.45 -6.30 -30.72
CA LYS A 53 -13.27 -7.73 -30.42
C LYS A 53 -13.10 -8.00 -28.93
N ILE A 54 -12.40 -7.13 -28.19
CA ILE A 54 -12.22 -7.26 -26.75
C ILE A 54 -13.56 -7.01 -26.01
N ASP A 55 -14.36 -6.02 -26.45
CA ASP A 55 -15.68 -5.76 -25.92
C ASP A 55 -16.61 -6.98 -26.06
N ASP A 56 -16.57 -7.67 -27.22
CA ASP A 56 -17.37 -8.88 -27.45
C ASP A 56 -16.89 -10.04 -26.59
N GLN A 57 -15.57 -10.23 -26.45
CA GLN A 57 -15.00 -11.24 -25.56
C GLN A 57 -15.35 -10.99 -24.10
N PHE A 58 -15.31 -9.72 -23.66
CA PHE A 58 -15.70 -9.34 -22.30
C PHE A 58 -17.18 -9.63 -22.04
N ARG A 59 -18.07 -9.27 -22.97
CA ARG A 59 -19.51 -9.59 -22.85
C ARG A 59 -19.78 -11.08 -22.81
N ALA A 60 -19.09 -11.86 -23.64
CA ALA A 60 -19.21 -13.31 -23.61
C ALA A 60 -18.75 -13.86 -22.24
N TRP A 61 -17.56 -13.43 -21.77
CA TRP A 61 -17.03 -13.82 -20.47
C TRP A 61 -17.96 -13.47 -19.30
N LEU A 62 -18.60 -12.30 -19.31
CA LEU A 62 -19.60 -11.93 -18.29
C LEU A 62 -20.73 -12.97 -18.20
N GLN A 63 -21.19 -13.49 -19.35
CA GLN A 63 -22.33 -14.42 -19.40
C GLN A 63 -21.92 -15.88 -19.19
N THR A 64 -20.75 -16.30 -19.72
CA THR A 64 -20.34 -17.71 -19.70
C THR A 64 -19.51 -18.08 -18.47
N ASP A 65 -18.81 -17.11 -17.86
CA ASP A 65 -17.88 -17.37 -16.76
C ASP A 65 -18.27 -16.67 -15.46
N LEU A 66 -18.56 -15.37 -15.49
CA LEU A 66 -18.82 -14.60 -14.27
C LEU A 66 -20.26 -14.80 -13.76
N TRP A 67 -21.26 -14.77 -14.65
CA TRP A 67 -22.65 -14.92 -14.26
C TRP A 67 -22.95 -16.27 -13.56
N PRO A 68 -22.53 -17.43 -14.08
CA PRO A 68 -22.78 -18.71 -13.38
C PRO A 68 -22.21 -18.73 -11.96
N GLU A 69 -21.04 -18.12 -11.76
CA GLU A 69 -20.44 -18.03 -10.43
C GLU A 69 -21.19 -17.05 -9.52
N ALA A 70 -21.61 -15.89 -10.04
CA ALA A 70 -22.44 -14.94 -9.30
C ALA A 70 -23.77 -15.58 -8.87
N GLN A 71 -24.39 -16.35 -9.76
CA GLN A 71 -25.61 -17.08 -9.47
C GLN A 71 -25.44 -18.11 -8.32
N THR A 72 -24.31 -18.82 -8.28
CA THR A 72 -24.03 -19.76 -7.17
C THR A 72 -23.85 -19.08 -5.81
N LYS A 73 -23.50 -17.77 -5.84
CA LYS A 73 -23.40 -16.91 -4.64
C LYS A 73 -24.73 -16.24 -4.24
N GLY A 74 -25.82 -16.57 -4.94
CA GLY A 74 -27.13 -16.00 -4.64
C GLY A 74 -27.40 -14.63 -5.25
N ILE A 75 -26.54 -14.14 -6.15
CA ILE A 75 -26.76 -12.88 -6.85
C ILE A 75 -27.92 -13.05 -7.85
N SER A 76 -28.88 -12.14 -7.78
CA SER A 76 -30.00 -12.13 -8.72
C SER A 76 -29.57 -11.64 -10.12
N LYS A 77 -30.28 -12.12 -11.15
CA LYS A 77 -30.01 -11.66 -12.53
C LYS A 77 -30.23 -10.16 -12.70
N SER A 78 -31.19 -9.60 -11.95
CA SER A 78 -31.47 -8.16 -11.95
C SER A 78 -30.30 -7.34 -11.42
N THR A 79 -29.69 -7.76 -10.31
CA THR A 79 -28.48 -7.10 -9.76
C THR A 79 -27.32 -7.21 -10.73
N PHE A 80 -27.07 -8.40 -11.28
CA PHE A 80 -25.99 -8.61 -12.24
C PHE A 80 -26.15 -7.74 -13.49
N ASP A 81 -27.34 -7.72 -14.08
CA ASP A 81 -27.63 -6.93 -15.27
C ASP A 81 -27.56 -5.43 -14.99
N ALA A 82 -28.04 -4.96 -13.85
CA ALA A 82 -27.92 -3.57 -13.45
C ALA A 82 -26.45 -3.14 -13.28
N ALA A 83 -25.61 -3.98 -12.64
CA ALA A 83 -24.21 -3.73 -12.40
C ALA A 83 -23.39 -3.63 -13.70
N PHE A 84 -23.70 -4.45 -14.70
CA PHE A 84 -22.97 -4.49 -15.97
C PHE A 84 -23.69 -3.82 -17.15
N ASN A 85 -24.79 -3.08 -16.88
CA ASN A 85 -25.52 -2.37 -17.93
C ASN A 85 -24.64 -1.34 -18.61
N GLY A 86 -24.32 -1.57 -19.88
CA GLY A 86 -23.47 -0.67 -20.68
C GLY A 86 -21.99 -0.67 -20.33
N VAL A 87 -21.55 -1.48 -19.35
CA VAL A 87 -20.15 -1.57 -18.95
C VAL A 87 -19.32 -2.18 -20.08
N LYS A 88 -18.19 -1.53 -20.36
CA LYS A 88 -17.15 -1.97 -21.29
C LYS A 88 -15.82 -2.09 -20.55
N PRO A 89 -14.89 -2.95 -21.02
CA PRO A 89 -13.58 -3.05 -20.40
C PRO A 89 -12.78 -1.77 -20.57
N ASN A 90 -12.20 -1.27 -19.51
CA ASN A 90 -11.38 -0.06 -19.54
C ASN A 90 -9.92 -0.43 -19.84
N LEU A 91 -9.53 -0.28 -21.12
CA LEU A 91 -8.19 -0.63 -21.61
C LEU A 91 -7.09 0.34 -21.15
N LYS A 92 -7.43 1.41 -20.43
CA LYS A 92 -6.46 2.38 -19.88
C LYS A 92 -6.00 2.04 -18.47
N LEU A 93 -6.58 1.03 -17.84
CA LEU A 93 -6.15 0.59 -16.51
C LEU A 93 -4.75 -0.03 -16.57
N PRO A 94 -3.94 0.15 -15.53
CA PRO A 94 -2.62 -0.49 -15.45
C PRO A 94 -2.73 -2.00 -15.21
N ASP A 95 -1.61 -2.71 -15.44
CA ASP A 95 -1.43 -4.15 -15.16
C ASP A 95 -2.36 -5.08 -15.96
N LEU A 96 -2.88 -4.60 -17.09
CA LEU A 96 -3.68 -5.44 -17.98
C LEU A 96 -2.79 -6.36 -18.81
N VAL A 97 -3.30 -7.57 -19.04
CA VAL A 97 -2.78 -8.56 -19.97
C VAL A 97 -3.88 -8.85 -20.97
N LEU A 98 -3.75 -8.31 -22.16
CA LEU A 98 -4.79 -8.47 -23.20
C LEU A 98 -4.95 -9.94 -23.59
N PRO A 99 -6.15 -10.37 -23.99
CA PRO A 99 -6.40 -11.72 -24.42
C PRO A 99 -5.41 -12.18 -25.51
N GLY A 100 -4.68 -13.28 -25.25
CA GLY A 100 -3.64 -13.81 -26.14
C GLY A 100 -2.23 -13.23 -25.92
N GLU A 101 -2.05 -12.23 -25.05
CA GLU A 101 -0.73 -11.70 -24.68
C GLU A 101 -0.17 -12.40 -23.44
N LYS A 102 1.17 -12.35 -23.30
CA LYS A 102 1.86 -12.78 -22.07
C LYS A 102 2.08 -11.59 -21.12
N PRO A 103 2.05 -11.81 -19.79
CA PRO A 103 2.40 -10.77 -18.84
C PRO A 103 3.79 -10.19 -19.12
N LYS A 104 3.91 -8.86 -19.08
CA LYS A 104 5.20 -8.16 -19.20
C LYS A 104 5.72 -7.83 -17.81
N THR A 105 6.97 -8.13 -17.51
CA THR A 105 7.60 -7.70 -16.25
C THR A 105 7.85 -6.19 -16.32
N PRO A 106 7.36 -5.40 -15.36
CA PRO A 106 7.64 -3.96 -15.31
C PRO A 106 9.16 -3.71 -15.26
N GLN A 107 9.70 -2.91 -16.17
CA GLN A 107 11.12 -2.57 -16.19
C GLN A 107 11.48 -1.47 -15.18
N LYS A 108 10.55 -0.60 -14.85
CA LYS A 108 10.76 0.52 -13.91
C LYS A 108 10.01 0.28 -12.61
N GLN A 109 10.68 0.58 -11.50
CA GLN A 109 10.05 0.64 -10.20
C GLN A 109 9.38 1.99 -10.03
N HIS A 110 8.05 1.99 -9.88
CA HIS A 110 7.25 3.20 -9.67
C HIS A 110 6.98 3.49 -8.18
N GLN A 111 7.20 2.51 -7.31
CA GLN A 111 7.01 2.67 -5.87
C GLN A 111 8.25 3.34 -5.26
N ALA A 112 8.09 4.58 -4.78
CA ALA A 112 9.17 5.41 -4.24
C ALA A 112 9.94 4.74 -3.10
N GLU A 113 9.26 3.91 -2.31
CA GLU A 113 9.80 3.21 -1.15
C GLU A 113 11.01 2.32 -1.45
N PHE A 114 11.07 1.75 -2.64
CA PHE A 114 12.17 0.85 -3.01
C PHE A 114 13.33 1.55 -3.72
N GLY A 115 13.10 2.76 -4.22
CA GLY A 115 14.14 3.58 -4.86
C GLY A 115 14.73 4.63 -3.93
N SER A 116 13.91 5.19 -3.04
CA SER A 116 14.30 6.24 -2.09
C SER A 116 13.36 6.21 -0.87
N PRO A 117 13.59 5.34 0.12
CA PRO A 117 12.74 5.23 1.29
C PRO A 117 12.46 6.57 1.99
N GLY A 118 13.45 7.46 2.09
CA GLY A 118 13.29 8.80 2.67
C GLY A 118 12.31 9.69 1.91
N ALA A 119 12.19 9.53 0.59
CA ALA A 119 11.26 10.34 -0.20
C ALA A 119 9.78 10.03 0.13
N TYR A 120 9.51 8.85 0.69
CA TYR A 120 8.18 8.48 1.15
C TYR A 120 7.68 9.40 2.29
N PHE A 121 8.63 9.93 3.08
CA PHE A 121 8.39 10.85 4.19
C PHE A 121 8.64 12.31 3.82
N ALA A 122 8.51 12.67 2.53
CA ALA A 122 8.62 14.06 2.12
C ALA A 122 7.70 14.96 2.96
N GLU A 123 8.26 15.99 3.59
CA GLU A 123 7.57 16.84 4.56
C GLU A 123 6.23 17.38 4.04
N LYS A 124 6.16 17.73 2.74
CA LYS A 124 4.90 18.16 2.12
C LYS A 124 3.80 17.12 2.25
N THR A 125 4.12 15.84 2.06
CA THR A 125 3.15 14.73 2.12
C THR A 125 2.76 14.43 3.57
N VAL A 126 3.75 14.33 4.46
CA VAL A 126 3.52 14.09 5.88
C VAL A 126 2.67 15.21 6.48
N ARG A 127 3.03 16.47 6.23
CA ARG A 127 2.32 17.64 6.75
C ARG A 127 0.88 17.74 6.23
N ALA A 128 0.62 17.36 4.98
CA ALA A 128 -0.75 17.33 4.45
C ALA A 128 -1.66 16.40 5.27
N VAL A 129 -1.15 15.24 5.68
CA VAL A 129 -1.88 14.30 6.52
C VAL A 129 -1.95 14.80 7.97
N THR A 130 -0.85 15.25 8.54
CA THR A 130 -0.82 15.60 9.97
C THR A 130 -1.59 16.87 10.29
N SER A 131 -1.46 17.94 9.47
CA SER A 131 -2.24 19.17 9.66
C SER A 131 -3.73 18.94 9.37
N GLY A 132 -4.05 18.19 8.32
CA GLY A 132 -5.42 17.79 8.01
C GLY A 132 -6.03 16.92 9.10
N GLY A 133 -5.23 16.02 9.69
CA GLY A 133 -5.61 15.16 10.82
C GLY A 133 -5.99 15.99 12.05
N ARG A 134 -5.14 16.90 12.50
CA ARG A 134 -5.44 17.78 13.66
C ARG A 134 -6.72 18.60 13.48
N THR A 135 -6.95 19.11 12.26
CA THR A 135 -8.20 19.83 11.96
C THR A 135 -9.42 18.94 12.14
N ARG A 136 -9.34 17.68 11.68
CA ARG A 136 -10.46 16.72 11.77
C ARG A 136 -10.59 16.08 13.13
N GLU A 137 -9.52 15.97 13.88
CA GLU A 137 -9.54 15.56 15.29
C GLU A 137 -10.42 16.50 16.11
N ALA A 138 -10.20 17.80 16.01
CA ALA A 138 -11.01 18.78 16.69
C ALA A 138 -12.50 18.73 16.26
N ALA A 139 -12.75 18.57 14.96
CA ALA A 139 -14.10 18.52 14.40
C ALA A 139 -14.86 17.24 14.78
N ASN A 140 -14.16 16.12 15.03
CA ASN A 140 -14.75 14.80 15.28
C ASN A 140 -14.43 14.25 16.68
N ALA A 141 -14.00 15.10 17.62
CA ALA A 141 -13.48 14.68 18.92
C ALA A 141 -14.41 13.70 19.68
N LYS A 142 -15.71 13.98 19.69
CA LYS A 142 -16.70 13.11 20.37
C LYS A 142 -16.81 11.73 19.70
N THR A 143 -16.85 11.70 18.38
CA THR A 143 -16.94 10.47 17.58
C THR A 143 -15.66 9.65 17.75
N LEU A 144 -14.49 10.27 17.63
CA LEU A 144 -13.19 9.60 17.81
C LEU A 144 -13.06 9.00 19.22
N ALA A 145 -13.40 9.76 20.27
CA ALA A 145 -13.37 9.26 21.65
C ALA A 145 -14.33 8.07 21.87
N ALA A 146 -15.51 8.09 21.25
CA ALA A 146 -16.47 6.99 21.34
C ALA A 146 -15.98 5.74 20.58
N ILE A 147 -15.38 5.92 19.39
CA ILE A 147 -14.77 4.84 18.60
C ILE A 147 -13.58 4.26 19.35
N GLU A 148 -12.68 5.07 19.88
CA GLU A 148 -11.53 4.60 20.66
C GLU A 148 -11.97 3.82 21.90
N LYS A 149 -12.99 4.30 22.62
CA LYS A 149 -13.57 3.57 23.76
C LYS A 149 -14.08 2.18 23.33
N ARG A 150 -14.77 2.10 22.19
CA ARG A 150 -15.38 0.86 21.67
C ARG A 150 -14.35 -0.11 21.11
N TYR A 151 -13.45 0.38 20.27
CA TYR A 151 -12.52 -0.45 19.48
C TYR A 151 -11.10 -0.49 20.07
N GLY A 152 -10.72 0.46 20.91
CA GLY A 152 -9.37 0.54 21.49
C GLY A 152 -8.31 1.02 20.52
N VAL A 153 -8.68 1.57 19.36
CA VAL A 153 -7.77 2.15 18.37
C VAL A 153 -7.74 3.66 18.57
N PRO A 154 -6.56 4.28 18.78
CA PRO A 154 -6.44 5.72 18.95
C PRO A 154 -6.95 6.50 17.72
N GLY A 155 -7.61 7.63 17.97
CA GLY A 155 -8.18 8.47 16.91
C GLY A 155 -7.15 8.93 15.88
N GLU A 156 -5.94 9.22 16.30
CA GLU A 156 -4.82 9.68 15.46
C GLU A 156 -4.41 8.61 14.43
N ILE A 157 -4.48 7.34 14.77
CA ILE A 157 -4.24 6.23 13.82
C ILE A 157 -5.32 6.21 12.74
N LEU A 158 -6.58 6.37 13.13
CA LEU A 158 -7.70 6.42 12.19
C LEU A 158 -7.58 7.61 11.23
N LEU A 159 -7.22 8.76 11.78
CA LEU A 159 -7.01 10.00 11.01
C LEU A 159 -5.80 9.87 10.06
N ALA A 160 -4.72 9.26 10.51
CA ALA A 160 -3.53 9.05 9.66
C ALA A 160 -3.86 8.14 8.47
N ILE A 161 -4.61 7.04 8.68
CA ILE A 161 -5.07 6.16 7.60
C ILE A 161 -6.00 6.93 6.65
N TRP A 162 -7.06 7.56 7.17
CA TRP A 162 -8.02 8.29 6.37
C TRP A 162 -7.36 9.41 5.54
N GLY A 163 -6.41 10.13 6.16
CA GLY A 163 -5.63 11.16 5.48
C GLY A 163 -4.73 10.58 4.38
N ARG A 164 -4.07 9.45 4.64
CA ARG A 164 -3.18 8.79 3.67
C ARG A 164 -3.95 8.22 2.49
N GLU A 165 -5.10 7.58 2.72
CA GLU A 165 -5.88 6.90 1.70
C GLU A 165 -6.55 7.88 0.72
N THR A 166 -7.24 8.88 1.23
CA THR A 166 -8.07 9.75 0.38
C THR A 166 -7.94 11.23 0.68
N GLY A 167 -6.93 11.66 1.47
CA GLY A 167 -6.86 13.06 1.89
C GLY A 167 -8.13 13.48 2.63
N PHE A 168 -8.63 12.61 3.49
CA PHE A 168 -9.87 12.82 4.24
C PHE A 168 -11.12 12.95 3.34
N GLY A 169 -11.23 12.10 2.36
CA GLY A 169 -12.31 12.08 1.39
C GLY A 169 -12.21 13.10 0.26
N ALA A 170 -11.12 13.88 0.19
CA ALA A 170 -10.93 14.87 -0.88
C ALA A 170 -10.54 14.23 -2.24
N ALA A 171 -10.00 13.03 -2.22
CA ALA A 171 -9.65 12.31 -3.45
C ALA A 171 -10.91 11.91 -4.23
N LYS A 172 -10.92 12.22 -5.52
CA LYS A 172 -12.02 11.81 -6.41
C LYS A 172 -11.92 10.32 -6.71
N MET A 173 -13.07 9.64 -6.71
CA MET A 173 -13.23 8.26 -7.18
C MET A 173 -13.98 8.26 -8.52
N PRO A 174 -13.26 8.48 -9.63
CA PRO A 174 -13.92 8.75 -10.92
C PRO A 174 -14.38 7.48 -11.63
N TYR A 175 -13.99 6.30 -11.13
CA TYR A 175 -14.24 5.04 -11.82
C TYR A 175 -15.52 4.37 -11.30
N ASP A 176 -16.19 3.68 -12.18
CA ASP A 176 -17.20 2.70 -11.81
C ASP A 176 -16.52 1.42 -11.32
N ALA A 177 -16.93 0.89 -10.16
CA ALA A 177 -16.29 -0.27 -9.57
C ALA A 177 -16.47 -1.53 -10.44
N PHE A 178 -17.62 -1.69 -11.08
CA PHE A 178 -17.88 -2.85 -11.94
C PHE A 178 -17.09 -2.78 -13.25
N GLU A 179 -16.87 -1.58 -13.79
CA GLU A 179 -15.97 -1.38 -14.92
C GLU A 179 -14.54 -1.80 -14.54
N VAL A 180 -14.01 -1.28 -13.44
CA VAL A 180 -12.63 -1.57 -13.01
C VAL A 180 -12.44 -3.03 -12.65
N LEU A 181 -13.26 -3.52 -11.72
CA LEU A 181 -13.14 -4.88 -11.20
C LEU A 181 -13.43 -5.93 -12.28
N GLY A 182 -14.46 -5.72 -13.10
CA GLY A 182 -14.78 -6.59 -14.24
C GLY A 182 -13.65 -6.63 -15.26
N THR A 183 -13.09 -5.46 -15.65
CA THR A 183 -11.95 -5.40 -16.55
C THR A 183 -10.74 -6.17 -16.00
N LYS A 184 -10.40 -5.95 -14.73
CA LYS A 184 -9.24 -6.59 -14.11
C LYS A 184 -9.46 -8.09 -13.85
N ALA A 185 -10.68 -8.51 -13.52
CA ALA A 185 -11.03 -9.93 -13.43
C ALA A 185 -10.93 -10.64 -14.78
N PHE A 186 -11.27 -9.95 -15.86
CA PHE A 186 -11.19 -10.48 -17.22
C PHE A 186 -9.75 -10.56 -17.74
N MET A 187 -8.92 -9.51 -17.55
CA MET A 187 -7.64 -9.40 -18.26
C MET A 187 -6.52 -8.72 -17.47
N SER A 188 -6.33 -9.02 -16.18
CA SER A 188 -5.15 -8.56 -15.44
C SER A 188 -4.18 -9.70 -15.11
N THR A 189 -3.02 -9.36 -14.52
CA THR A 189 -2.09 -10.36 -13.97
C THR A 189 -2.63 -11.06 -12.72
N LYS A 190 -3.72 -10.52 -12.11
CA LYS A 190 -4.32 -10.99 -10.86
C LYS A 190 -5.82 -11.30 -11.03
N LYS A 191 -6.17 -12.02 -12.11
CA LYS A 191 -7.57 -12.28 -12.48
C LYS A 191 -8.39 -12.87 -11.33
N ASP A 192 -7.87 -13.89 -10.65
CA ASP A 192 -8.60 -14.60 -9.59
C ASP A 192 -8.89 -13.68 -8.39
N PHE A 193 -7.92 -12.83 -8.03
CA PHE A 193 -8.13 -11.82 -7.00
C PHE A 193 -9.28 -10.87 -7.39
N PHE A 194 -9.21 -10.26 -8.59
CA PHE A 194 -10.25 -9.33 -9.02
C PHE A 194 -11.59 -10.01 -9.29
N ARG A 195 -11.59 -11.30 -9.64
CA ARG A 195 -12.80 -12.11 -9.74
C ARG A 195 -13.52 -12.22 -8.39
N THR A 196 -12.76 -12.48 -7.34
CA THR A 196 -13.29 -12.48 -5.96
C THR A 196 -13.88 -11.10 -5.60
N GLU A 197 -13.17 -10.03 -5.95
CA GLU A 197 -13.60 -8.67 -5.59
C GLU A 197 -14.84 -8.21 -6.39
N VAL A 198 -14.97 -8.55 -7.67
CA VAL A 198 -16.16 -8.20 -8.44
C VAL A 198 -17.40 -8.95 -7.96
N LEU A 199 -17.25 -10.21 -7.53
CA LEU A 199 -18.33 -10.97 -6.93
C LEU A 199 -18.77 -10.38 -5.58
N ALA A 200 -17.81 -9.96 -4.76
CA ALA A 200 -18.11 -9.26 -3.51
C ALA A 200 -18.79 -7.89 -3.76
N ALA A 201 -18.41 -7.17 -4.83
CA ALA A 201 -19.09 -5.94 -5.22
C ALA A 201 -20.55 -6.18 -5.63
N LEU A 202 -20.83 -7.28 -6.31
CA LEU A 202 -22.22 -7.68 -6.62
C LEU A 202 -22.99 -8.03 -5.36
N GLU A 203 -22.35 -8.70 -4.38
CA GLU A 203 -22.94 -9.05 -3.09
C GLU A 203 -23.31 -7.80 -2.27
N ILE A 204 -22.48 -6.77 -2.28
CA ILE A 204 -22.78 -5.46 -1.65
C ILE A 204 -24.10 -4.90 -2.19
N VAL A 205 -24.28 -4.93 -3.51
CA VAL A 205 -25.49 -4.40 -4.15
C VAL A 205 -26.69 -5.32 -3.90
N GLU A 206 -26.52 -6.64 -4.00
CA GLU A 206 -27.59 -7.63 -3.78
C GLU A 206 -28.20 -7.50 -2.38
N HIS A 207 -27.37 -7.27 -1.38
CA HIS A 207 -27.80 -7.06 0.01
C HIS A 207 -28.31 -5.65 0.31
N GLY A 208 -28.34 -4.76 -0.69
CA GLY A 208 -28.80 -3.38 -0.54
C GLY A 208 -27.87 -2.49 0.30
N LEU A 209 -26.61 -2.91 0.54
CA LEU A 209 -25.65 -2.16 1.34
C LEU A 209 -25.15 -0.89 0.63
N ALA A 210 -25.17 -0.90 -0.70
CA ALA A 210 -24.95 0.29 -1.53
C ALA A 210 -25.65 0.10 -2.89
N PRO A 211 -26.28 1.13 -3.49
CA PRO A 211 -26.84 1.02 -4.83
C PRO A 211 -25.73 1.00 -5.89
N VAL A 212 -25.99 0.38 -7.06
CA VAL A 212 -25.03 0.31 -8.20
C VAL A 212 -24.40 1.67 -8.52
N GLY A 213 -25.19 2.74 -8.55
CA GLY A 213 -24.71 4.09 -8.90
C GLY A 213 -23.73 4.69 -7.88
N ALA A 214 -23.75 4.24 -6.63
CA ALA A 214 -22.84 4.66 -5.57
C ALA A 214 -21.51 3.87 -5.56
N MET A 215 -21.42 2.75 -6.31
CA MET A 215 -20.22 1.90 -6.36
C MET A 215 -19.11 2.59 -7.15
N LYS A 216 -18.57 3.68 -6.58
CA LYS A 216 -17.42 4.43 -7.11
C LYS A 216 -16.14 3.95 -6.45
N SER A 217 -15.09 3.85 -7.26
CA SER A 217 -13.82 3.26 -6.85
C SER A 217 -12.61 4.04 -7.36
N SER A 218 -11.44 3.68 -6.84
CA SER A 218 -10.16 3.99 -7.45
C SER A 218 -9.93 3.15 -8.72
N TRP A 219 -8.88 3.47 -9.47
CA TRP A 219 -8.44 2.70 -10.66
C TRP A 219 -8.13 1.22 -10.35
N ALA A 220 -8.00 0.86 -9.10
CA ALA A 220 -7.76 -0.50 -8.65
C ALA A 220 -9.00 -1.18 -8.05
N GLY A 221 -10.14 -0.52 -8.04
CA GLY A 221 -11.40 -1.07 -7.54
C GLY A 221 -11.62 -0.91 -6.04
N ALA A 222 -10.78 -0.14 -5.34
CA ALA A 222 -10.97 0.15 -3.92
C ALA A 222 -12.09 1.18 -3.72
N LEU A 223 -12.94 0.94 -2.71
CA LEU A 223 -14.20 1.64 -2.45
C LEU A 223 -14.07 2.67 -1.33
N GLY A 224 -14.78 3.77 -1.47
CA GLY A 224 -15.03 4.74 -0.42
C GLY A 224 -13.78 5.41 0.13
N GLN A 225 -13.95 6.19 1.18
CA GLN A 225 -12.86 6.98 1.77
C GLN A 225 -11.77 6.12 2.46
N PRO A 226 -12.07 4.94 3.07
CA PRO A 226 -11.05 4.06 3.63
C PRO A 226 -10.33 3.20 2.56
N GLN A 227 -10.71 3.29 1.28
CA GLN A 227 -10.15 2.51 0.18
C GLN A 227 -10.23 0.99 0.42
N PHE A 228 -11.38 0.51 0.88
CA PHE A 228 -11.63 -0.90 1.06
C PHE A 228 -11.85 -1.61 -0.27
N MET A 229 -11.22 -2.77 -0.44
CA MET A 229 -11.68 -3.71 -1.45
C MET A 229 -13.09 -4.20 -1.10
N PRO A 230 -13.93 -4.60 -2.09
CA PRO A 230 -15.28 -5.09 -1.81
C PRO A 230 -15.37 -6.19 -0.75
N THR A 231 -14.45 -7.14 -0.75
CA THR A 231 -14.36 -8.16 0.31
C THR A 231 -14.09 -7.57 1.69
N SER A 232 -13.26 -6.50 1.76
CA SER A 232 -13.00 -5.79 3.01
C SER A 232 -14.21 -4.98 3.45
N PHE A 233 -14.95 -4.39 2.52
CA PHE A 233 -16.22 -3.72 2.83
C PHE A 233 -17.20 -4.68 3.50
N LEU A 234 -17.48 -5.84 2.88
CA LEU A 234 -18.40 -6.84 3.43
C LEU A 234 -18.00 -7.32 4.83
N LYS A 235 -16.71 -7.39 5.12
CA LYS A 235 -16.20 -7.89 6.41
C LYS A 235 -16.11 -6.80 7.48
N HIS A 236 -15.86 -5.55 7.11
CA HIS A 236 -15.38 -4.54 8.05
C HIS A 236 -16.15 -3.22 8.04
N ALA A 237 -16.95 -2.93 7.00
CA ALA A 237 -17.75 -1.71 7.00
C ALA A 237 -18.78 -1.76 8.14
N VAL A 238 -18.97 -0.61 8.78
CA VAL A 238 -19.82 -0.45 9.97
C VAL A 238 -20.76 0.71 9.74
N ASP A 239 -22.05 0.47 9.89
CA ASP A 239 -23.05 1.52 10.12
C ASP A 239 -22.91 1.99 11.58
N TYR A 240 -22.18 3.08 11.77
CA TYR A 240 -21.87 3.61 13.10
C TYR A 240 -22.82 4.70 13.55
N ASP A 241 -23.37 5.47 12.63
CA ASP A 241 -24.36 6.51 12.93
C ASP A 241 -25.80 5.95 13.03
N GLY A 242 -26.02 4.70 12.59
CA GLY A 242 -27.26 3.95 12.79
C GLY A 242 -28.35 4.32 11.80
N ASP A 243 -27.97 4.81 10.60
CA ASP A 243 -28.94 5.18 9.56
C ASP A 243 -29.44 3.97 8.71
N GLY A 244 -28.88 2.78 8.96
CA GLY A 244 -29.22 1.52 8.32
C GLY A 244 -28.24 1.12 7.21
N HIS A 245 -27.22 1.91 6.92
CA HIS A 245 -26.28 1.66 5.84
C HIS A 245 -24.82 1.99 6.25
N PRO A 246 -23.83 1.11 6.00
CA PRO A 246 -22.41 1.42 6.25
C PRO A 246 -21.86 2.33 5.13
N ASP A 247 -22.15 3.63 5.17
CA ASP A 247 -21.74 4.59 4.14
C ASP A 247 -20.28 5.03 4.29
N ILE A 248 -19.37 4.23 3.75
CA ILE A 248 -17.94 4.56 3.72
C ILE A 248 -17.57 5.64 2.69
N TRP A 249 -18.53 6.15 1.91
CA TRP A 249 -18.29 7.21 0.93
C TRP A 249 -18.56 8.61 1.50
N ASN A 250 -19.60 8.76 2.34
CA ASN A 250 -20.07 10.08 2.77
C ASN A 250 -20.19 10.24 4.29
N SER A 251 -20.37 9.14 5.07
CA SER A 251 -20.47 9.21 6.53
C SER A 251 -19.08 9.14 7.18
N THR A 252 -18.61 10.24 7.75
CA THR A 252 -17.35 10.26 8.52
C THR A 252 -17.35 9.29 9.71
N PRO A 253 -18.43 9.17 10.52
CA PRO A 253 -18.49 8.18 11.58
C PRO A 253 -18.28 6.75 11.09
N ASP A 254 -18.92 6.38 9.98
CA ASP A 254 -18.81 5.04 9.40
C ASP A 254 -17.42 4.76 8.86
N VAL A 255 -16.82 5.74 8.17
CA VAL A 255 -15.43 5.66 7.69
C VAL A 255 -14.48 5.36 8.85
N LEU A 256 -14.53 6.15 9.92
CA LEU A 256 -13.63 6.01 11.07
C LEU A 256 -13.88 4.71 11.83
N ALA A 257 -15.13 4.34 12.04
CA ALA A 257 -15.48 3.08 12.71
C ALA A 257 -15.12 1.85 11.87
N SER A 258 -15.29 1.92 10.56
CA SER A 258 -14.89 0.84 9.63
C SER A 258 -13.38 0.62 9.63
N ILE A 259 -12.57 1.70 9.62
CA ILE A 259 -11.11 1.60 9.77
C ILE A 259 -10.76 0.96 11.12
N ALA A 260 -11.40 1.39 12.21
CA ALA A 260 -11.16 0.84 13.54
C ALA A 260 -11.53 -0.65 13.61
N ASN A 261 -12.69 -1.04 13.05
CA ASN A 261 -13.14 -2.42 13.01
C ASN A 261 -12.18 -3.31 12.20
N TYR A 262 -11.67 -2.81 11.07
CA TYR A 262 -10.63 -3.48 10.30
C TYR A 262 -9.39 -3.78 11.15
N LEU A 263 -8.84 -2.77 11.83
CA LEU A 263 -7.64 -2.94 12.65
C LEU A 263 -7.86 -3.92 13.82
N VAL A 264 -9.02 -3.86 14.48
CA VAL A 264 -9.39 -4.80 15.54
C VAL A 264 -9.48 -6.23 15.02
N HIS A 265 -10.11 -6.42 13.85
CA HIS A 265 -10.20 -7.75 13.22
C HIS A 265 -8.82 -8.38 13.01
N TYR A 266 -7.84 -7.57 12.63
CA TYR A 266 -6.46 -8.02 12.43
C TYR A 266 -5.60 -8.01 13.70
N GLY A 267 -6.19 -7.84 14.87
CA GLY A 267 -5.54 -8.05 16.16
C GLY A 267 -4.92 -6.80 16.77
N TRP A 268 -5.50 -5.61 16.54
CA TRP A 268 -5.04 -4.40 17.23
C TRP A 268 -5.02 -4.58 18.74
N VAL A 269 -3.85 -4.35 19.35
CA VAL A 269 -3.64 -4.45 20.79
C VAL A 269 -3.89 -3.10 21.43
N LYS A 270 -5.01 -3.00 22.15
CA LYS A 270 -5.41 -1.78 22.88
C LYS A 270 -4.32 -1.33 23.85
N GLY A 271 -4.05 -0.03 23.89
CA GLY A 271 -3.10 0.59 24.81
C GLY A 271 -1.63 0.42 24.42
N ARG A 272 -1.32 -0.20 23.28
CA ARG A 272 0.03 -0.23 22.72
C ARG A 272 0.17 0.68 21.51
N GLY A 273 1.30 1.41 21.43
CA GLY A 273 1.68 2.13 20.23
C GLY A 273 2.17 1.20 19.11
N TRP A 274 2.48 1.76 17.95
CA TRP A 274 2.98 1.02 16.78
C TRP A 274 4.46 0.62 16.91
N GLY A 275 5.28 1.38 17.65
CA GLY A 275 6.72 1.12 17.80
C GLY A 275 7.48 2.26 18.46
N PHE A 276 8.80 2.11 18.45
CA PHE A 276 9.75 3.06 19.02
C PHE A 276 10.92 3.26 18.06
N GLU A 277 11.27 4.49 17.73
CA GLU A 277 12.52 4.78 17.03
C GLU A 277 13.70 4.50 17.98
N VAL A 278 14.73 3.81 17.46
CA VAL A 278 15.84 3.30 18.24
C VAL A 278 17.20 3.54 17.58
N THR A 279 18.24 3.58 18.43
CA THR A 279 19.62 3.44 18.00
C THR A 279 20.02 1.97 18.10
N VAL A 280 20.56 1.41 17.02
CA VAL A 280 21.04 0.02 16.94
C VAL A 280 22.56 0.01 16.87
N PRO A 281 23.28 -0.51 17.88
CA PRO A 281 24.74 -0.63 17.86
C PRO A 281 25.23 -1.48 16.67
N GLU A 282 26.44 -1.24 16.20
CA GLU A 282 27.06 -2.05 15.15
C GLU A 282 27.22 -3.52 15.52
N SER A 283 27.41 -3.80 16.81
CA SER A 283 27.50 -5.15 17.38
C SER A 283 26.19 -5.95 17.28
N VAL A 284 25.05 -5.29 17.05
CA VAL A 284 23.78 -5.96 16.84
C VAL A 284 23.58 -6.15 15.34
N SER A 285 23.49 -7.39 14.89
CA SER A 285 23.26 -7.69 13.48
C SER A 285 21.92 -7.12 12.99
N CYS A 286 21.95 -6.40 11.86
CA CYS A 286 20.73 -5.98 11.18
C CYS A 286 19.97 -7.17 10.55
N SER A 287 20.59 -8.35 10.46
CA SER A 287 19.95 -9.60 10.03
C SER A 287 18.93 -10.14 11.06
N LEU A 288 18.83 -9.54 12.24
CA LEU A 288 17.80 -9.82 13.22
C LEU A 288 16.47 -9.13 12.93
N GLU A 289 16.38 -8.39 11.82
CA GLU A 289 15.15 -7.75 11.36
C GLU A 289 14.07 -8.77 10.97
N GLY A 290 12.82 -8.47 11.27
CA GLY A 290 11.65 -9.17 10.71
C GLY A 290 10.62 -9.64 11.73
N PRO A 291 9.39 -9.90 11.26
CA PRO A 291 8.26 -10.29 12.11
C PRO A 291 8.41 -11.68 12.76
N ASP A 292 9.30 -12.50 12.26
CA ASP A 292 9.63 -13.85 12.72
C ASP A 292 10.84 -13.88 13.70
N GLN A 293 11.41 -12.72 14.02
CA GLN A 293 12.58 -12.54 14.88
C GLN A 293 12.24 -11.78 16.20
N GLY A 294 10.98 -11.84 16.62
CA GLY A 294 10.49 -11.14 17.81
C GLY A 294 11.24 -11.51 19.08
N LYS A 295 11.50 -10.52 19.92
CA LYS A 295 12.08 -10.67 21.25
C LYS A 295 11.38 -9.74 22.23
N LYS A 296 11.46 -10.07 23.54
CA LYS A 296 11.06 -9.10 24.57
C LYS A 296 11.85 -7.81 24.40
N ILE A 297 11.19 -6.67 24.58
CA ILE A 297 11.85 -5.34 24.47
C ILE A 297 13.02 -5.24 25.42
N SER A 298 12.93 -5.86 26.62
CA SER A 298 14.06 -5.96 27.57
C SER A 298 15.27 -6.73 27.00
N ALA A 299 15.05 -7.73 26.14
CA ALA A 299 16.15 -8.45 25.51
C ALA A 299 16.81 -7.59 24.41
N TRP A 300 16.06 -6.81 23.63
CA TRP A 300 16.63 -5.83 22.73
C TRP A 300 17.45 -4.77 23.46
N ALA A 301 16.94 -4.25 24.60
CA ALA A 301 17.67 -3.32 25.44
C ALA A 301 18.97 -3.92 26.00
N ALA A 302 18.95 -5.19 26.41
CA ALA A 302 20.15 -5.91 26.91
C ALA A 302 21.22 -6.10 25.80
N MET A 303 20.84 -6.11 24.53
CA MET A 303 21.76 -6.10 23.38
C MET A 303 22.33 -4.70 23.07
N GLY A 304 21.95 -3.67 23.82
CA GLY A 304 22.40 -2.29 23.66
C GLY A 304 21.50 -1.43 22.76
N ILE A 305 20.37 -1.95 22.28
CA ILE A 305 19.39 -1.14 21.55
C ILE A 305 18.70 -0.19 22.53
N SER A 306 18.68 1.09 22.23
CA SER A 306 18.08 2.13 23.05
C SER A 306 17.16 3.03 22.23
N ARG A 307 16.15 3.62 22.89
CA ARG A 307 15.31 4.63 22.21
C ARG A 307 16.15 5.87 21.90
N VAL A 308 15.89 6.48 20.75
CA VAL A 308 16.51 7.75 20.35
C VAL A 308 16.27 8.84 21.40
N GLY A 309 17.19 9.82 21.48
CA GLY A 309 17.09 10.91 22.45
C GLY A 309 17.31 10.47 23.90
N GLY A 310 17.92 9.30 24.15
CA GLY A 310 18.22 8.79 25.50
C GLY A 310 17.00 8.41 26.33
N LYS A 311 15.84 8.25 25.72
CA LYS A 311 14.61 7.85 26.44
C LYS A 311 14.65 6.38 26.81
N ALA A 312 14.16 6.03 28.01
CA ALA A 312 13.96 4.63 28.39
C ALA A 312 12.75 4.03 27.65
N PHE A 313 12.77 2.71 27.43
CA PHE A 313 11.54 2.01 27.05
C PHE A 313 10.52 2.08 28.18
N PRO A 314 9.22 2.26 27.88
CA PRO A 314 8.18 2.24 28.92
C PRO A 314 8.22 0.94 29.72
N ALA A 315 8.10 1.01 31.05
CA ALA A 315 8.21 -0.16 31.93
C ALA A 315 7.20 -1.26 31.55
N GLY A 316 5.98 -0.88 31.15
CA GLY A 316 4.94 -1.81 30.71
C GLY A 316 5.29 -2.58 29.43
N GLU A 317 6.17 -2.01 28.59
CA GLU A 317 6.58 -2.63 27.32
C GLU A 317 7.77 -3.58 27.45
N LEU A 318 8.57 -3.49 28.53
CA LEU A 318 9.81 -4.28 28.67
C LEU A 318 9.61 -5.79 28.58
N LYS A 319 8.46 -6.29 29.05
CA LYS A 319 8.12 -7.73 29.02
C LYS A 319 7.40 -8.13 27.73
N ALA A 320 6.94 -7.16 26.96
CA ALA A 320 6.21 -7.39 25.72
C ALA A 320 7.15 -7.65 24.56
N GLU A 321 6.64 -8.29 23.53
CA GLU A 321 7.37 -8.58 22.30
C GLU A 321 7.51 -7.33 21.43
N GLY A 322 8.67 -7.18 20.81
CA GLY A 322 8.98 -6.19 19.80
C GLY A 322 9.88 -6.78 18.71
N PHE A 323 9.92 -6.14 17.57
CA PHE A 323 10.57 -6.63 16.36
C PHE A 323 11.49 -5.56 15.81
N LEU A 324 12.73 -5.91 15.49
CA LEU A 324 13.63 -4.97 14.81
C LEU A 324 13.12 -4.70 13.39
N LEU A 325 13.07 -3.43 13.04
CA LEU A 325 12.65 -2.94 11.72
C LEU A 325 13.66 -1.90 11.23
N MET A 326 14.26 -2.16 10.07
CA MET A 326 15.28 -1.31 9.45
C MET A 326 14.97 -1.12 7.95
N PRO A 327 13.99 -0.30 7.58
CA PRO A 327 13.44 -0.23 6.22
C PRO A 327 14.46 0.14 5.13
N ALA A 328 15.51 0.86 5.50
CA ALA A 328 16.66 1.20 4.64
C ALA A 328 17.98 0.59 5.16
N GLY A 329 17.90 -0.53 5.87
CA GLY A 329 19.06 -1.10 6.53
C GLY A 329 19.73 -0.10 7.48
N ARG A 330 21.04 -0.07 7.52
CA ARG A 330 21.81 0.89 8.35
C ARG A 330 21.86 2.30 7.76
N SER A 331 21.33 2.51 6.57
CA SER A 331 21.28 3.85 5.92
C SER A 331 20.02 4.64 6.28
N GLY A 332 19.19 4.14 7.19
CA GLY A 332 17.97 4.82 7.62
C GLY A 332 17.72 4.70 9.11
N PRO A 333 16.65 5.33 9.61
CA PRO A 333 16.20 5.17 10.98
C PRO A 333 15.81 3.71 11.24
N ALA A 334 16.03 3.28 12.48
CA ALA A 334 15.71 1.95 12.94
C ALA A 334 14.62 2.00 14.02
N PHE A 335 13.85 0.92 14.14
CA PHE A 335 12.70 0.87 15.05
C PHE A 335 12.64 -0.47 15.77
N ILE A 336 12.06 -0.46 16.97
CA ILE A 336 11.43 -1.64 17.56
C ILE A 336 9.93 -1.51 17.32
N ALA A 337 9.44 -2.23 16.33
CA ALA A 337 8.03 -2.33 15.99
C ALA A 337 7.28 -3.20 17.02
N THR A 338 6.00 -2.90 17.27
CA THR A 338 5.11 -3.72 18.09
C THR A 338 4.20 -4.58 17.18
N PRO A 339 3.39 -5.49 17.73
CA PRO A 339 2.36 -6.17 16.94
C PRO A 339 1.42 -5.21 16.19
N ASN A 340 1.12 -4.02 16.73
CA ASN A 340 0.26 -3.04 16.07
C ASN A 340 0.85 -2.50 14.76
N PHE A 341 2.17 -2.43 14.63
CA PHE A 341 2.80 -2.13 13.34
C PHE A 341 2.42 -3.14 12.26
N TYR A 342 2.41 -4.43 12.62
CA TYR A 342 2.03 -5.48 11.68
C TYR A 342 0.53 -5.55 11.42
N VAL A 343 -0.30 -5.02 12.33
CA VAL A 343 -1.71 -4.77 12.07
C VAL A 343 -1.88 -3.66 11.03
N LEU A 344 -1.14 -2.56 11.13
CA LEU A 344 -1.14 -1.52 10.09
C LEU A 344 -0.71 -2.08 8.73
N LYS A 345 0.22 -3.03 8.71
CA LYS A 345 0.63 -3.73 7.47
C LYS A 345 -0.44 -4.62 6.86
N GLN A 346 -1.51 -4.95 7.56
CA GLN A 346 -2.66 -5.62 6.94
C GLN A 346 -3.45 -4.68 6.02
N TYR A 347 -3.42 -3.38 6.33
CA TYR A 347 -4.03 -2.36 5.47
C TYR A 347 -3.26 -2.20 4.16
N ASN A 348 -1.94 -2.16 4.27
CA ASN A 348 -1.00 -2.14 3.15
C ASN A 348 0.28 -2.89 3.55
N THR A 349 0.75 -3.80 2.71
CA THR A 349 1.89 -4.69 3.02
C THR A 349 3.24 -3.98 3.11
N SER A 350 3.34 -2.70 2.71
CA SER A 350 4.56 -1.90 2.74
C SER A 350 4.98 -1.55 4.18
N ASP A 351 6.27 -1.76 4.50
CA ASP A 351 6.85 -1.30 5.76
C ASP A 351 6.77 0.22 5.89
N LEU A 352 7.01 0.94 4.78
CA LEU A 352 7.00 2.41 4.79
C LEU A 352 5.59 2.97 4.91
N TYR A 353 4.57 2.29 4.37
CA TYR A 353 3.18 2.67 4.61
C TYR A 353 2.84 2.60 6.11
N ALA A 354 3.07 1.46 6.74
CA ALA A 354 2.76 1.29 8.16
C ALA A 354 3.56 2.27 9.04
N LEU A 355 4.82 2.51 8.68
CA LEU A 355 5.67 3.50 9.35
C LEU A 355 5.13 4.93 9.14
N PHE A 356 4.65 5.26 7.93
CA PHE A 356 4.03 6.56 7.65
C PHE A 356 2.77 6.78 8.49
N ILE A 357 1.91 5.75 8.60
CA ILE A 357 0.71 5.84 9.43
C ILE A 357 1.08 6.06 10.90
N GLY A 358 2.02 5.25 11.43
CA GLY A 358 2.47 5.39 12.82
C GLY A 358 3.09 6.75 13.10
N HIS A 359 4.02 7.20 12.25
CA HIS A 359 4.66 8.50 12.37
C HIS A 359 3.66 9.66 12.19
N GLY A 360 2.75 9.54 11.23
CA GLY A 360 1.69 10.52 11.02
C GLY A 360 0.77 10.65 12.23
N ALA A 361 0.40 9.53 12.86
CA ALA A 361 -0.39 9.50 14.08
C ALA A 361 0.35 10.17 15.25
N ASP A 362 1.63 9.86 15.45
CA ASP A 362 2.47 10.49 16.49
C ASP A 362 2.55 12.01 16.28
N ARG A 363 2.68 12.47 15.02
CA ARG A 363 2.70 13.91 14.71
C ARG A 363 1.34 14.59 14.87
N ILE A 364 0.24 13.87 14.64
CA ILE A 364 -1.11 14.40 14.95
C ILE A 364 -1.23 14.60 16.46
N ALA A 365 -0.87 13.61 17.27
CA ALA A 365 -1.01 13.61 18.72
C ALA A 365 -0.03 14.56 19.44
N HIS A 366 1.21 14.67 18.98
CA HIS A 366 2.31 15.24 19.77
C HIS A 366 3.03 16.41 19.08
N GLY A 367 2.68 16.75 17.84
CA GLY A 367 3.31 17.82 17.07
C GLY A 367 4.30 17.32 16.01
N ASP A 368 4.81 18.27 15.22
CA ASP A 368 5.54 17.98 13.96
C ASP A 368 7.04 17.66 14.18
N ALA A 369 7.36 16.65 14.99
CA ALA A 369 8.71 16.15 15.12
C ALA A 369 9.01 15.14 14.00
N ASP A 370 10.19 15.25 13.38
CA ASP A 370 10.72 14.27 12.44
C ASP A 370 11.34 13.08 13.17
N PHE A 371 11.68 12.03 12.41
CA PHE A 371 12.59 10.99 12.91
C PHE A 371 13.94 11.60 13.30
N VAL A 372 14.55 11.07 14.35
CA VAL A 372 15.87 11.47 14.78
C VAL A 372 16.96 10.91 13.85
N GLY A 373 16.75 9.67 13.40
CA GLY A 373 17.61 9.03 12.39
C GLY A 373 17.38 9.62 11.01
N SER A 374 18.46 9.97 10.31
CA SER A 374 18.38 10.48 8.95
C SER A 374 18.26 9.35 7.93
N TRP A 375 17.53 9.59 6.84
CA TRP A 375 17.51 8.73 5.68
C TRP A 375 18.75 9.00 4.82
N GLY A 376 19.68 8.06 4.79
CA GLY A 376 20.86 8.13 3.93
C GLY A 376 20.51 7.89 2.45
N ALA A 377 21.44 8.22 1.58
CA ALA A 377 21.31 7.89 0.16
C ALA A 377 21.33 6.38 -0.02
N VAL A 378 20.31 5.84 -0.69
CA VAL A 378 20.26 4.46 -1.14
C VAL A 378 20.55 4.44 -2.63
N GLY A 379 21.40 3.50 -3.08
CA GLY A 379 21.90 3.46 -4.45
C GLY A 379 20.78 3.34 -5.48
N GLY A 380 20.92 4.02 -6.63
CA GLY A 380 19.97 4.07 -7.73
C GLY A 380 19.89 2.76 -8.53
N LEU A 381 19.57 1.64 -7.89
CA LEU A 381 19.37 0.35 -8.54
C LEU A 381 18.01 0.29 -9.23
N HIS A 382 17.96 -0.36 -10.37
CA HIS A 382 16.71 -0.71 -11.02
C HIS A 382 16.08 -1.95 -10.35
N ARG A 383 14.78 -2.09 -10.49
CA ARG A 383 14.06 -3.28 -10.00
C ARG A 383 14.66 -4.60 -10.53
N SER A 384 15.11 -4.60 -11.79
CA SER A 384 15.81 -5.73 -12.40
C SER A 384 17.10 -6.12 -11.70
N ASP A 385 17.86 -5.14 -11.19
CA ASP A 385 19.13 -5.36 -10.50
C ASP A 385 18.88 -6.01 -9.14
N ILE A 386 17.88 -5.51 -8.42
CA ILE A 386 17.47 -6.10 -7.15
C ILE A 386 16.90 -7.52 -7.35
N ALA A 387 16.10 -7.76 -8.39
CA ALA A 387 15.63 -9.10 -8.72
C ALA A 387 16.77 -10.06 -9.09
N ALA A 388 17.81 -9.58 -9.78
CA ALA A 388 19.00 -10.37 -10.07
C ALA A 388 19.79 -10.69 -8.78
N LEU A 389 19.95 -9.71 -7.88
CA LEU A 389 20.55 -9.90 -6.57
C LEU A 389 19.78 -10.94 -5.73
N GLN A 390 18.45 -10.85 -5.70
CA GLN A 390 17.59 -11.81 -5.00
C GLN A 390 17.82 -13.23 -5.52
N ARG A 391 17.80 -13.44 -6.85
CA ARG A 391 18.08 -14.76 -7.44
C ARG A 391 19.50 -15.27 -7.10
N ALA A 392 20.48 -14.39 -7.09
CA ALA A 392 21.85 -14.78 -6.70
C ALA A 392 21.94 -15.20 -5.22
N LEU A 393 21.20 -14.53 -4.33
CA LEU A 393 21.07 -14.91 -2.92
C LEU A 393 20.32 -16.25 -2.77
N GLU A 394 19.21 -16.44 -3.47
CA GLU A 394 18.47 -17.73 -3.48
C GLU A 394 19.34 -18.90 -3.94
N ALA A 395 20.13 -18.70 -5.01
CA ALA A 395 21.06 -19.72 -5.49
C ALA A 395 22.15 -20.08 -4.47
N LYS A 396 22.43 -19.20 -3.51
CA LYS A 396 23.36 -19.43 -2.38
C LYS A 396 22.64 -19.92 -1.10
N GLY A 397 21.33 -20.20 -1.17
CA GLY A 397 20.52 -20.77 -0.09
C GLY A 397 19.93 -19.75 0.88
N TYR A 398 19.89 -18.45 0.55
CA TYR A 398 19.28 -17.43 1.39
C TYR A 398 17.79 -17.24 1.06
N ASP A 399 16.95 -17.05 2.07
CA ASP A 399 15.52 -16.76 1.91
C ASP A 399 15.29 -15.26 1.67
N VAL A 400 15.04 -14.89 0.43
CA VAL A 400 14.71 -13.50 0.05
C VAL A 400 13.20 -13.27 -0.06
N GLY A 401 12.37 -14.32 0.15
CA GLY A 401 10.92 -14.29 -0.03
C GLY A 401 10.49 -14.52 -1.48
N SER A 402 10.84 -13.62 -2.38
CA SER A 402 10.64 -13.74 -3.82
C SER A 402 11.63 -12.84 -4.56
N ALA A 403 12.03 -13.24 -5.77
CA ALA A 403 12.93 -12.47 -6.63
C ALA A 403 12.12 -11.48 -7.50
N ASP A 404 11.33 -10.62 -6.85
CA ASP A 404 10.42 -9.66 -7.48
C ASP A 404 11.03 -8.26 -7.69
N GLY A 405 12.26 -8.06 -7.20
CA GLY A 405 12.97 -6.78 -7.26
C GLY A 405 12.55 -5.77 -6.20
N LEU A 406 11.88 -6.24 -5.13
CA LEU A 406 11.48 -5.41 -3.99
C LEU A 406 12.28 -5.85 -2.76
N PRO A 407 13.10 -4.98 -2.13
CA PRO A 407 13.94 -5.34 -1.01
C PRO A 407 13.14 -5.36 0.32
N GLY A 408 12.20 -6.30 0.46
CA GLY A 408 11.48 -6.58 1.68
C GLY A 408 12.40 -7.08 2.80
N PHE A 409 11.88 -7.24 4.03
CA PHE A 409 12.68 -7.61 5.21
C PHE A 409 13.49 -8.91 5.02
N LYS A 410 12.95 -9.91 4.30
CA LYS A 410 13.69 -11.15 4.01
C LYS A 410 14.90 -10.90 3.11
N THR A 411 14.74 -10.07 2.08
CA THR A 411 15.85 -9.66 1.21
C THR A 411 16.90 -8.88 2.00
N ARG A 412 16.51 -7.89 2.81
CA ARG A 412 17.41 -7.08 3.63
C ARG A 412 18.19 -7.95 4.63
N ARG A 413 17.52 -8.86 5.31
CA ARG A 413 18.11 -9.85 6.21
C ARG A 413 19.11 -10.76 5.50
N SER A 414 18.76 -11.28 4.35
CA SER A 414 19.62 -12.16 3.54
C SER A 414 20.87 -11.44 3.05
N ILE A 415 20.73 -10.16 2.68
CA ILE A 415 21.87 -9.30 2.35
C ILE A 415 22.82 -9.19 3.56
N GLY A 416 22.31 -8.83 4.73
CA GLY A 416 23.13 -8.70 5.94
C GLY A 416 23.83 -10.00 6.31
N SER A 417 23.12 -11.11 6.32
CA SER A 417 23.69 -12.43 6.61
C SER A 417 24.76 -12.83 5.58
N TRP A 418 24.57 -12.51 4.32
CA TRP A 418 25.61 -12.75 3.29
C TRP A 418 26.83 -11.85 3.50
N GLN A 419 26.61 -10.56 3.81
CA GLN A 419 27.69 -9.61 4.09
C GLN A 419 28.54 -10.06 5.27
N GLU A 420 27.91 -10.41 6.41
CA GLU A 420 28.59 -10.90 7.61
C GLU A 420 29.41 -12.17 7.34
N LYS A 421 28.82 -13.15 6.63
CA LYS A 421 29.50 -14.41 6.26
C LYS A 421 30.72 -14.19 5.36
N ASN A 422 30.74 -13.11 4.59
CA ASN A 422 31.82 -12.76 3.67
C ASN A 422 32.76 -11.69 4.22
N GLY A 423 32.72 -11.39 5.55
CA GLY A 423 33.60 -10.44 6.22
C GLY A 423 33.41 -8.98 5.76
N ARG A 424 32.20 -8.64 5.27
CA ARG A 424 31.85 -7.29 4.84
C ARG A 424 31.02 -6.58 5.92
N PRO A 425 31.10 -5.24 6.01
CA PRO A 425 30.19 -4.49 6.85
C PRO A 425 28.72 -4.77 6.45
N ALA A 426 27.90 -5.19 7.41
CA ALA A 426 26.51 -5.51 7.19
C ALA A 426 25.66 -4.22 7.08
N THR A 427 25.32 -3.81 5.87
CA THR A 427 24.42 -2.68 5.61
C THR A 427 22.96 -3.10 5.61
N CYS A 428 22.67 -4.37 5.32
CA CYS A 428 21.32 -4.93 5.17
C CYS A 428 20.45 -4.19 4.12
N PHE A 429 21.07 -3.56 3.14
CA PHE A 429 20.36 -2.88 2.06
C PHE A 429 21.10 -3.08 0.73
N PRO A 430 20.38 -3.21 -0.41
CA PRO A 430 21.03 -3.40 -1.71
C PRO A 430 21.73 -2.11 -2.17
N ASP A 431 22.95 -2.27 -2.70
CA ASP A 431 23.72 -1.25 -3.36
C ASP A 431 24.45 -1.81 -4.59
N ALA A 432 25.07 -0.95 -5.39
CA ALA A 432 25.73 -1.35 -6.63
C ALA A 432 26.95 -2.27 -6.39
N ASP A 433 27.70 -2.01 -5.31
CA ASP A 433 28.91 -2.79 -4.95
C ASP A 433 28.53 -4.20 -4.53
N LEU A 434 27.41 -4.34 -3.81
CA LEU A 434 26.85 -5.65 -3.44
C LEU A 434 26.41 -6.43 -4.67
N VAL A 435 25.66 -5.77 -5.60
CA VAL A 435 25.19 -6.40 -6.85
C VAL A 435 26.39 -6.89 -7.68
N ALA A 436 27.48 -6.11 -7.73
CA ALA A 436 28.70 -6.53 -8.41
C ALA A 436 29.42 -7.71 -7.72
N ALA A 437 29.40 -7.74 -6.40
CA ALA A 437 30.15 -8.72 -5.60
C ALA A 437 29.47 -10.11 -5.51
N ILE A 438 28.13 -10.16 -5.67
CA ILE A 438 27.36 -11.38 -5.42
C ILE A 438 27.16 -12.23 -6.69
N LYS A 439 27.56 -11.71 -7.85
CA LYS A 439 27.45 -12.37 -9.16
C LYS A 439 28.16 -13.70 -9.23
#